data_84096896bfe8a29d20c3c8554fffeb79
#
_entry.id   84096896bfe8a29d20c3c8554fffeb79
#
_cell.length_a   1.000
_cell.length_b   1.000
_cell.length_c   1.000
_cell.angle_alpha   90.00
_cell.angle_beta   90.00
_cell.angle_gamma   90.00
#
_symmetry.space_group_name_H-M   'P 1'
#
loop_
_entity.id
_entity.type
_entity.pdbx_description
1 polymer ?
#
loop_
_entity_poly.entity_id
_entity_poly.type
_entity_poly.pdbx_seq_one_letter_code
_entity_poly.pdbx_strand_id
1 'polypeptide(L)'
;TLTDITACPGTDTCKLGISSSRGLARILMDHLETRGEELDEVVRGLRIKISGCFNSCGQHHMADIGFWGVSRKRNGYNVPHFQVVLGGQWAENAGSYGLAIVAVPGRNIPAATDRIIQYYVDEREGDEGFKAFVTRVGKASLRTLLQDLTEVPAYEQDRSFYSNWGDPREFTLGDMGIGECAGQVVSPVEFGLQASEREIFSAQDRLDQGDSAGAADIAYRAMLIAARTLAREKEVGLGENPEDVVTAFKTHLYDPGLFHDPYAGGKFANYLFRVHGESSNGFEATPERARQRIEEAQLFIEAAHSYHVRTAEALSV
;
A
#
# COMPACT_ATOMS: atom_id res chain seq x y z
N THR A 1 -4.32 14.89 24.61
CA THR A 1 -5.73 14.74 25.02
C THR A 1 -6.47 13.87 24.02
N LEU A 2 -7.58 13.27 24.44
CA LEU A 2 -8.41 12.41 23.58
C LEU A 2 -8.91 13.14 22.31
N THR A 3 -9.08 14.45 22.40
CA THR A 3 -9.49 15.32 21.28
C THR A 3 -8.33 15.77 20.39
N ASP A 4 -7.08 15.50 20.77
CA ASP A 4 -5.90 15.79 19.96
C ASP A 4 -5.67 14.65 18.96
N ILE A 5 -6.51 14.61 17.93
CA ILE A 5 -6.53 13.53 16.96
C ILE A 5 -5.52 13.77 15.84
N THR A 6 -4.57 12.85 15.68
CA THR A 6 -3.64 12.88 14.54
C THR A 6 -4.28 12.20 13.32
N ALA A 7 -4.38 12.91 12.20
CA ALA A 7 -4.86 12.36 10.95
C ALA A 7 -3.90 12.63 9.80
N CYS A 8 -3.72 11.66 8.89
CA CYS A 8 -3.02 11.90 7.63
C CYS A 8 -3.92 12.71 6.66
N PRO A 9 -3.38 13.22 5.54
CA PRO A 9 -4.18 13.95 4.55
C PRO A 9 -5.40 13.18 4.01
N GLY A 10 -5.30 11.86 3.93
CA GLY A 10 -6.39 11.02 3.41
C GLY A 10 -6.80 11.37 1.97
N THR A 11 -8.08 11.21 1.65
CA THR A 11 -8.62 11.49 0.32
C THR A 11 -8.64 12.97 -0.06
N ASP A 12 -8.35 13.88 0.86
CA ASP A 12 -8.32 15.33 0.55
C ASP A 12 -7.21 15.64 -0.45
N THR A 13 -6.04 15.03 -0.27
CA THR A 13 -4.86 15.32 -1.12
C THR A 13 -4.06 14.07 -1.52
N CYS A 14 -4.28 12.91 -0.90
CA CYS A 14 -3.49 11.72 -1.15
C CYS A 14 -4.15 10.79 -2.16
N LYS A 15 -3.45 10.46 -3.26
CA LYS A 15 -3.93 9.50 -4.27
C LYS A 15 -4.07 8.07 -3.75
N LEU A 16 -3.41 7.74 -2.64
CA LEU A 16 -3.51 6.43 -1.99
C LEU A 16 -4.60 6.39 -0.90
N GLY A 17 -5.24 7.52 -0.64
CA GLY A 17 -6.31 7.62 0.34
C GLY A 17 -7.55 6.83 -0.10
N ILE A 18 -8.03 5.95 0.78
CA ILE A 18 -9.25 5.17 0.52
C ILE A 18 -10.46 5.84 1.17
N SER A 19 -10.33 6.31 2.41
CA SER A 19 -11.41 6.98 3.15
C SER A 19 -10.92 8.31 3.74
N SER A 20 -11.84 9.26 3.95
CA SER A 20 -11.52 10.61 4.44
C SER A 20 -11.11 10.59 5.92
N SER A 21 -9.79 10.57 6.15
CA SER A 21 -9.23 10.60 7.51
C SER A 21 -9.44 11.94 8.21
N ARG A 22 -9.27 13.07 7.51
CA ARG A 22 -9.50 14.40 8.07
C ARG A 22 -10.99 14.66 8.33
N GLY A 23 -11.86 14.21 7.42
CA GLY A 23 -13.30 14.28 7.64
C GLY A 23 -13.73 13.52 8.90
N LEU A 24 -13.22 12.28 9.07
CA LEU A 24 -13.47 11.51 10.28
C LEU A 24 -12.88 12.18 11.53
N ALA A 25 -11.64 12.69 11.45
CA ALA A 25 -11.00 13.35 12.59
C ALA A 25 -11.83 14.55 13.10
N ARG A 26 -12.31 15.40 12.18
CA ARG A 26 -13.16 16.54 12.53
C ARG A 26 -14.42 16.11 13.26
N ILE A 27 -15.13 15.13 12.71
CA ILE A 27 -16.37 14.63 13.33
C ILE A 27 -16.12 14.00 14.69
N LEU A 28 -15.02 13.25 14.85
CA LEU A 28 -14.68 12.68 16.16
C LEU A 28 -14.25 13.77 17.18
N MET A 29 -13.53 14.80 16.75
CA MET A 29 -13.21 15.93 17.62
C MET A 29 -14.46 16.60 18.13
N ASP A 30 -15.37 17.02 17.22
CA ASP A 30 -16.64 17.66 17.56
C ASP A 30 -17.49 16.75 18.48
N HIS A 31 -17.53 15.45 18.19
CA HIS A 31 -18.29 14.48 18.97
C HIS A 31 -17.72 14.29 20.39
N LEU A 32 -16.40 14.19 20.54
CA LEU A 32 -15.74 14.01 21.83
C LEU A 32 -15.71 15.30 22.65
N GLU A 33 -15.62 16.47 22.01
CA GLU A 33 -15.72 17.76 22.68
C GLU A 33 -17.09 17.98 23.32
N THR A 34 -18.16 17.58 22.68
CA THR A 34 -19.53 17.66 23.25
C THR A 34 -19.69 16.79 24.50
N ARG A 35 -18.85 15.78 24.68
CA ARG A 35 -18.84 14.88 25.85
C ARG A 35 -17.77 15.23 26.89
N GLY A 36 -17.01 16.30 26.66
CA GLY A 36 -15.76 16.61 27.37
C GLY A 36 -15.84 16.60 28.90
N GLU A 37 -16.93 17.05 29.50
CA GLU A 37 -17.11 17.05 30.95
C GLU A 37 -17.55 15.68 31.51
N GLU A 38 -18.16 14.83 30.67
CA GLU A 38 -18.62 13.50 31.04
C GLU A 38 -17.55 12.41 30.90
N LEU A 39 -16.41 12.73 30.26
CA LEU A 39 -15.34 11.76 30.03
C LEU A 39 -14.55 11.51 31.32
N ASP A 40 -14.43 10.25 31.70
CA ASP A 40 -13.58 9.79 32.79
C ASP A 40 -12.13 10.26 32.57
N GLU A 41 -11.44 10.68 33.63
CA GLU A 41 -10.07 11.15 33.56
C GLU A 41 -9.12 10.11 32.94
N VAL A 42 -9.40 8.82 33.13
CA VAL A 42 -8.60 7.71 32.59
C VAL A 42 -8.59 7.66 31.06
N VAL A 43 -9.66 8.11 30.42
CA VAL A 43 -9.75 8.11 28.94
C VAL A 43 -9.21 9.39 28.31
N ARG A 44 -9.08 10.48 29.05
CA ARG A 44 -8.57 11.77 28.54
C ARG A 44 -7.14 11.70 28.02
N GLY A 45 -6.35 10.74 28.50
CA GLY A 45 -4.98 10.48 28.07
C GLY A 45 -4.87 9.57 26.84
N LEU A 46 -5.95 8.94 26.38
CA LEU A 46 -5.93 8.07 25.21
C LEU A 46 -5.66 8.87 23.92
N ARG A 47 -4.97 8.25 23.00
CA ARG A 47 -4.59 8.86 21.72
C ARG A 47 -5.35 8.20 20.59
N ILE A 48 -5.99 9.03 19.77
CA ILE A 48 -6.67 8.61 18.57
C ILE A 48 -5.82 9.00 17.36
N LYS A 49 -5.58 8.05 16.45
CA LYS A 49 -4.82 8.30 15.22
C LYS A 49 -5.52 7.68 14.02
N ILE A 50 -5.60 8.45 12.93
CA ILE A 50 -6.40 8.08 11.75
C ILE A 50 -5.54 8.15 10.49
N SER A 51 -5.57 7.07 9.71
CA SER A 51 -5.00 7.05 8.36
C SER A 51 -6.08 6.81 7.31
N GLY A 52 -5.97 7.45 6.15
CA GLY A 52 -6.90 7.27 5.05
C GLY A 52 -6.76 5.93 4.33
N CYS A 53 -5.69 5.17 4.58
CA CYS A 53 -5.42 3.83 4.05
C CYS A 53 -4.47 3.06 4.97
N PHE A 54 -4.10 1.85 4.58
CA PHE A 54 -3.22 0.97 5.37
C PHE A 54 -1.76 1.44 5.50
N ASN A 55 -1.31 2.43 4.71
CA ASN A 55 0.09 2.92 4.72
C ASN A 55 0.54 3.59 6.04
N SER A 56 -0.37 3.78 7.00
CA SER A 56 -0.06 4.23 8.37
C SER A 56 0.61 5.60 8.49
N CYS A 57 0.43 6.51 7.53
CA CYS A 57 0.98 7.88 7.61
C CYS A 57 0.48 8.65 8.84
N GLY A 58 -0.73 8.35 9.36
CA GLY A 58 -1.26 8.86 10.62
C GLY A 58 -0.81 8.05 11.85
N GLN A 59 0.02 7.02 11.69
CA GLN A 59 0.54 6.16 12.76
C GLN A 59 -0.55 5.42 13.56
N HIS A 60 -1.64 5.01 12.92
CA HIS A 60 -2.78 4.35 13.56
C HIS A 60 -2.41 3.05 14.29
N HIS A 61 -1.34 2.36 13.89
CA HIS A 61 -0.88 1.13 14.55
C HIS A 61 -0.34 1.35 15.96
N MET A 62 0.14 2.56 16.25
CA MET A 62 0.80 2.89 17.52
C MET A 62 -0.11 3.70 18.46
N ALA A 63 -1.37 3.88 18.09
CA ALA A 63 -2.36 4.58 18.88
C ALA A 63 -3.04 3.65 19.89
N ASP A 64 -3.57 4.22 20.95
CA ASP A 64 -4.49 3.51 21.83
C ASP A 64 -5.73 3.09 21.04
N ILE A 65 -6.32 4.04 20.28
CA ILE A 65 -7.42 3.80 19.35
C ILE A 65 -6.97 4.26 17.95
N GLY A 66 -6.78 3.33 17.04
CA GLY A 66 -6.36 3.60 15.67
C GLY A 66 -7.44 3.29 14.65
N PHE A 67 -7.47 4.07 13.57
CA PHE A 67 -8.37 3.84 12.43
C PHE A 67 -7.60 3.93 11.11
N TRP A 68 -7.88 3.04 10.17
CA TRP A 68 -7.40 3.19 8.81
C TRP A 68 -8.44 2.84 7.75
N GLY A 69 -8.49 3.69 6.73
CA GLY A 69 -9.51 3.64 5.69
C GLY A 69 -9.44 2.38 4.83
N VAL A 70 -10.58 1.76 4.63
CA VAL A 70 -10.80 0.63 3.72
C VAL A 70 -12.11 0.82 2.98
N SER A 71 -12.23 0.21 1.82
CA SER A 71 -13.49 0.11 1.07
C SER A 71 -14.09 -1.28 1.24
N ARG A 72 -15.40 -1.36 1.35
CA ARG A 72 -16.15 -2.62 1.33
C ARG A 72 -17.35 -2.51 0.38
N LYS A 73 -17.61 -3.57 -0.38
CA LYS A 73 -18.84 -3.65 -1.16
C LYS A 73 -20.02 -4.06 -0.28
N ARG A 74 -21.09 -3.26 -0.30
CA ARG A 74 -22.35 -3.53 0.37
C ARG A 74 -23.49 -3.08 -0.54
N ASN A 75 -24.53 -3.90 -0.67
CA ASN A 75 -25.71 -3.59 -1.46
C ASN A 75 -25.40 -3.13 -2.92
N GLY A 76 -24.32 -3.66 -3.51
CA GLY A 76 -23.88 -3.28 -4.86
C GLY A 76 -22.98 -2.04 -4.94
N TYR A 77 -22.85 -1.27 -3.88
CA TYR A 77 -22.06 -0.03 -3.81
C TYR A 77 -20.73 -0.23 -3.09
N ASN A 78 -19.76 0.64 -3.37
CA ASN A 78 -18.58 0.81 -2.52
C ASN A 78 -18.99 1.67 -1.31
N VAL A 79 -18.57 1.27 -0.12
CA VAL A 79 -18.88 1.96 1.13
C VAL A 79 -17.59 2.26 1.87
N PRO A 80 -17.35 3.51 2.32
CA PRO A 80 -16.17 3.86 3.10
C PRO A 80 -16.27 3.24 4.49
N HIS A 81 -15.25 2.48 4.86
CA HIS A 81 -15.11 1.87 6.17
C HIS A 81 -13.79 2.29 6.79
N PHE A 82 -13.67 2.09 8.09
CA PHE A 82 -12.40 2.16 8.79
C PHE A 82 -12.16 0.86 9.55
N GLN A 83 -10.96 0.31 9.38
CA GLN A 83 -10.49 -0.78 10.22
C GLN A 83 -10.15 -0.22 11.60
N VAL A 84 -10.77 -0.74 12.62
CA VAL A 84 -10.49 -0.41 14.03
C VAL A 84 -9.25 -1.16 14.48
N VAL A 85 -8.30 -0.45 15.09
CA VAL A 85 -7.06 -0.99 15.66
C VAL A 85 -6.95 -0.51 17.10
N LEU A 86 -6.74 -1.41 18.05
CA LEU A 86 -6.75 -1.07 19.49
C LEU A 86 -5.49 -1.56 20.20
N GLY A 87 -5.03 -0.80 21.19
CA GLY A 87 -3.96 -1.18 22.10
C GLY A 87 -2.56 -1.09 21.52
N GLY A 88 -2.32 -0.16 20.59
CA GLY A 88 -0.96 0.21 20.16
C GLY A 88 -0.19 0.93 21.27
N GLN A 89 1.14 0.91 21.19
CA GLN A 89 2.02 1.58 22.14
C GLN A 89 3.30 2.05 21.45
N TRP A 90 3.79 3.23 21.81
CA TRP A 90 5.02 3.82 21.31
C TRP A 90 6.02 4.22 22.41
N ALA A 91 5.58 4.11 23.68
CA ALA A 91 6.41 4.40 24.84
C ALA A 91 7.28 3.20 25.23
N GLU A 92 8.29 3.42 26.11
CA GLU A 92 9.11 2.38 26.75
C GLU A 92 10.03 1.58 25.83
N ASN A 93 10.60 2.17 24.78
CA ASN A 93 11.52 1.52 23.82
C ASN A 93 11.00 0.21 23.18
N ALA A 94 9.76 -0.14 23.41
CA ALA A 94 9.12 -1.35 22.90
C ALA A 94 7.80 -0.99 22.22
N GLY A 95 7.86 -0.20 21.16
CA GLY A 95 6.69 0.07 20.33
C GLY A 95 6.02 -1.25 19.97
N SER A 96 4.71 -1.34 20.16
CA SER A 96 3.94 -2.48 19.70
C SER A 96 2.73 -2.03 18.91
N TYR A 97 2.44 -2.76 17.84
CA TYR A 97 1.25 -2.50 17.03
C TYR A 97 0.01 -2.96 17.75
N GLY A 98 -1.05 -2.17 17.62
CA GLY A 98 -2.37 -2.53 18.09
C GLY A 98 -2.98 -3.69 17.30
N LEU A 99 -4.00 -4.29 17.89
CA LEU A 99 -4.74 -5.39 17.28
C LEU A 99 -5.77 -4.85 16.28
N ALA A 100 -5.73 -5.29 15.04
CA ALA A 100 -6.78 -5.03 14.06
C ALA A 100 -8.03 -5.85 14.43
N ILE A 101 -9.12 -5.19 14.82
CA ILE A 101 -10.33 -5.80 15.36
C ILE A 101 -11.33 -6.14 14.25
N VAL A 102 -11.97 -5.10 13.69
CA VAL A 102 -13.01 -5.22 12.67
C VAL A 102 -13.09 -3.95 11.82
N ALA A 103 -13.56 -4.04 10.60
CA ALA A 103 -13.88 -2.88 9.77
C ALA A 103 -15.31 -2.42 10.03
N VAL A 104 -15.49 -1.14 10.34
CA VAL A 104 -16.77 -0.49 10.66
C VAL A 104 -17.05 0.59 9.61
N PRO A 105 -18.29 0.73 9.11
CA PRO A 105 -18.65 1.84 8.22
C PRO A 105 -18.27 3.19 8.80
N GLY A 106 -17.77 4.11 7.98
CA GLY A 106 -17.31 5.42 8.44
C GLY A 106 -18.31 6.16 9.31
N ARG A 107 -19.61 6.03 9.00
CA ARG A 107 -20.71 6.67 9.76
C ARG A 107 -20.85 6.14 11.18
N ASN A 108 -20.51 4.89 11.42
CA ASN A 108 -20.62 4.27 12.74
C ASN A 108 -19.36 4.43 13.61
N ILE A 109 -18.28 5.05 13.11
CA ILE A 109 -17.05 5.21 13.88
C ILE A 109 -17.23 6.04 15.15
N PRO A 110 -18.00 7.14 15.19
CA PRO A 110 -18.27 7.85 16.46
C PRO A 110 -18.91 6.92 17.51
N ALA A 111 -19.95 6.18 17.13
CA ALA A 111 -20.61 5.22 18.03
C ALA A 111 -19.67 4.07 18.44
N ALA A 112 -18.81 3.59 17.53
CA ALA A 112 -17.81 2.58 17.85
C ALA A 112 -16.78 3.11 18.85
N THR A 113 -16.36 4.36 18.70
CA THR A 113 -15.42 5.02 19.63
C THR A 113 -16.02 5.14 21.02
N ASP A 114 -17.26 5.60 21.12
CA ASP A 114 -17.98 5.68 22.40
C ASP A 114 -18.07 4.33 23.09
N ARG A 115 -18.44 3.29 22.33
CA ARG A 115 -18.59 1.94 22.86
C ARG A 115 -17.27 1.35 23.35
N ILE A 116 -16.18 1.61 22.66
CA ILE A 116 -14.83 1.19 23.08
C ILE A 116 -14.43 1.91 24.36
N ILE A 117 -14.63 3.22 24.43
CA ILE A 117 -14.32 4.03 25.60
C ILE A 117 -15.13 3.57 26.81
N GLN A 118 -16.44 3.42 26.65
CA GLN A 118 -17.34 2.99 27.70
C GLN A 118 -16.96 1.59 28.21
N TYR A 119 -16.68 0.65 27.29
CA TYR A 119 -16.29 -0.70 27.67
C TYR A 119 -14.97 -0.72 28.47
N TYR A 120 -14.02 0.15 28.13
CA TYR A 120 -12.81 0.31 28.90
C TYR A 120 -13.07 0.88 30.30
N VAL A 121 -13.92 1.90 30.41
CA VAL A 121 -14.28 2.50 31.72
C VAL A 121 -14.97 1.49 32.61
N ASP A 122 -15.92 0.71 32.07
CA ASP A 122 -16.74 -0.23 32.83
C ASP A 122 -15.99 -1.49 33.27
N GLU A 123 -15.10 -2.01 32.41
CA GLU A 123 -14.52 -3.35 32.55
C GLU A 123 -13.03 -3.37 32.90
N ARG A 124 -12.37 -2.19 33.04
CA ARG A 124 -10.96 -2.15 33.46
C ARG A 124 -10.80 -2.60 34.91
N GLU A 125 -9.69 -3.25 35.21
CA GLU A 125 -9.34 -3.74 36.55
C GLU A 125 -8.34 -2.80 37.23
N GLY A 126 -8.76 -2.11 38.30
CA GLY A 126 -7.89 -1.21 39.06
C GLY A 126 -7.28 -0.11 38.17
N ASP A 127 -5.94 0.00 38.20
CA ASP A 127 -5.19 1.00 37.39
C ASP A 127 -4.75 0.46 36.01
N GLU A 128 -5.46 -0.52 35.47
CA GLU A 128 -5.14 -1.16 34.19
C GLU A 128 -5.12 -0.13 33.05
N GLY A 129 -3.97 -0.01 32.37
CA GLY A 129 -3.85 0.83 31.17
C GLY A 129 -4.54 0.19 29.95
N PHE A 130 -4.92 1.05 28.97
CA PHE A 130 -5.73 0.64 27.83
C PHE A 130 -5.14 -0.53 27.03
N LYS A 131 -3.83 -0.56 26.82
CA LYS A 131 -3.16 -1.69 26.15
C LYS A 131 -3.30 -3.01 26.90
N ALA A 132 -3.10 -2.99 28.23
CA ALA A 132 -3.25 -4.19 29.06
C ALA A 132 -4.69 -4.68 29.02
N PHE A 133 -5.66 -3.79 29.15
CA PHE A 133 -7.08 -4.05 28.98
C PHE A 133 -7.40 -4.73 27.63
N VAL A 134 -6.97 -4.15 26.52
CA VAL A 134 -7.17 -4.72 25.17
C VAL A 134 -6.57 -6.13 25.06
N THR A 135 -5.40 -6.34 25.68
CA THR A 135 -4.74 -7.65 25.68
C THR A 135 -5.51 -8.67 26.50
N ARG A 136 -6.03 -8.27 27.69
CA ARG A 136 -6.79 -9.14 28.59
C ARG A 136 -8.13 -9.55 28.01
N VAL A 137 -8.93 -8.58 27.54
CA VAL A 137 -10.26 -8.86 26.99
C VAL A 137 -10.19 -9.60 25.64
N GLY A 138 -9.14 -9.37 24.91
CA GLY A 138 -8.81 -10.06 23.66
C GLY A 138 -9.66 -9.64 22.45
N LYS A 139 -9.15 -10.00 21.28
CA LYS A 139 -9.73 -9.62 19.99
C LYS A 139 -11.18 -10.12 19.78
N ALA A 140 -11.50 -11.32 20.27
CA ALA A 140 -12.82 -11.90 20.06
C ALA A 140 -13.93 -11.10 20.75
N SER A 141 -13.71 -10.71 22.03
CA SER A 141 -14.65 -9.90 22.81
C SER A 141 -14.85 -8.51 22.18
N LEU A 142 -13.75 -7.86 21.81
CA LEU A 142 -13.78 -6.55 21.13
C LEU A 142 -14.49 -6.61 19.78
N ARG A 143 -14.34 -7.70 19.04
CA ARG A 143 -15.06 -7.89 17.77
C ARG A 143 -16.56 -8.06 18.00
N THR A 144 -16.94 -8.84 19.01
CA THR A 144 -18.35 -9.02 19.40
C THR A 144 -18.96 -7.69 19.85
N LEU A 145 -18.23 -6.92 20.63
CA LEU A 145 -18.64 -5.57 21.07
C LEU A 145 -19.06 -4.64 19.92
N LEU A 146 -18.39 -4.75 18.78
CA LEU A 146 -18.60 -3.87 17.62
C LEU A 146 -19.42 -4.51 16.48
N GLN A 147 -19.90 -5.75 16.66
CA GLN A 147 -20.46 -6.55 15.58
C GLN A 147 -21.69 -5.91 14.92
N ASP A 148 -22.62 -5.38 15.69
CA ASP A 148 -23.83 -4.70 15.19
C ASP A 148 -23.52 -3.39 14.45
N LEU A 149 -22.43 -2.72 14.81
CA LEU A 149 -21.98 -1.50 14.14
C LEU A 149 -21.32 -1.75 12.77
N THR A 150 -21.15 -3.00 12.36
CA THR A 150 -20.64 -3.35 11.03
C THR A 150 -21.72 -3.36 9.95
N GLU A 151 -22.98 -3.28 10.34
CA GLU A 151 -24.11 -3.29 9.43
C GLU A 151 -24.19 -1.97 8.63
N VAL A 152 -24.59 -2.10 7.36
CA VAL A 152 -24.80 -0.98 6.46
C VAL A 152 -26.25 -1.03 5.98
N PRO A 153 -27.07 -0.01 6.25
CA PRO A 153 -28.44 0.05 5.76
C PRO A 153 -28.47 0.09 4.22
N ALA A 154 -29.60 -0.25 3.61
CA ALA A 154 -29.78 -0.13 2.18
C ALA A 154 -29.59 1.33 1.74
N TYR A 155 -29.13 1.56 0.50
CA TYR A 155 -28.85 2.90 -0.03
C TYR A 155 -30.05 3.85 0.06
N GLU A 156 -31.25 3.33 -0.18
CA GLU A 156 -32.50 4.07 -0.12
C GLU A 156 -32.92 4.45 1.31
N GLN A 157 -32.43 3.70 2.30
CA GLN A 157 -32.75 3.93 3.71
C GLN A 157 -31.85 5.03 4.30
N ASP A 158 -30.53 4.95 4.03
CA ASP A 158 -29.57 5.96 4.50
C ASP A 158 -28.39 6.11 3.55
N ARG A 159 -28.46 7.10 2.67
CA ARG A 159 -27.41 7.43 1.71
C ARG A 159 -26.13 7.94 2.36
N SER A 160 -26.18 8.42 3.60
CA SER A 160 -25.02 8.97 4.27
C SER A 160 -23.93 7.94 4.50
N PHE A 161 -24.25 6.64 4.61
CA PHE A 161 -23.28 5.55 4.70
C PHE A 161 -22.43 5.38 3.44
N TYR A 162 -22.90 5.87 2.31
CA TYR A 162 -22.30 5.70 0.99
C TYR A 162 -21.45 6.91 0.56
N SER A 163 -21.14 7.80 1.49
CA SER A 163 -20.28 8.96 1.28
C SER A 163 -19.23 9.09 2.38
N ASN A 164 -18.10 9.72 2.08
CA ASN A 164 -17.11 10.07 3.09
C ASN A 164 -17.63 11.19 4.01
N TRP A 165 -17.08 11.27 5.21
CA TRP A 165 -17.29 12.42 6.08
C TRP A 165 -16.76 13.70 5.42
N GLY A 166 -17.60 14.74 5.37
CA GLY A 166 -17.27 16.03 4.77
C GLY A 166 -17.40 16.09 3.24
N ASP A 167 -17.74 14.99 2.58
CA ASP A 167 -18.00 14.93 1.14
C ASP A 167 -19.41 14.39 0.87
N PRO A 168 -20.32 15.19 0.27
CA PRO A 168 -21.70 14.76 0.00
C PRO A 168 -21.80 13.82 -1.21
N ARG A 169 -20.74 13.65 -2.00
CA ARG A 169 -20.73 12.78 -3.18
C ARG A 169 -20.75 11.31 -2.78
N GLU A 170 -21.30 10.48 -3.66
CA GLU A 170 -21.22 9.04 -3.50
C GLU A 170 -19.74 8.60 -3.50
N PHE A 171 -19.41 7.71 -2.57
CA PHE A 171 -18.05 7.21 -2.42
C PHE A 171 -17.64 6.34 -3.59
N THR A 172 -16.57 6.71 -4.26
CA THR A 172 -15.92 5.92 -5.31
C THR A 172 -14.43 5.76 -5.03
N LEU A 173 -13.81 4.70 -5.53
CA LEU A 173 -12.35 4.52 -5.46
C LEU A 173 -11.62 5.32 -6.56
N GLY A 174 -12.37 5.96 -7.47
CA GLY A 174 -11.83 6.79 -8.55
C GLY A 174 -11.50 8.22 -8.14
N ASP A 175 -12.05 8.70 -7.03
CA ASP A 175 -11.86 10.07 -6.52
C ASP A 175 -10.62 10.20 -5.62
N MET A 176 -9.53 9.56 -6.01
CA MET A 176 -8.28 9.70 -5.26
C MET A 176 -7.70 11.10 -5.48
N GLY A 177 -7.31 11.78 -4.39
CA GLY A 177 -6.85 13.17 -4.40
C GLY A 177 -5.63 13.43 -5.30
N ILE A 178 -5.40 14.70 -5.65
CA ILE A 178 -4.32 15.18 -6.52
C ILE A 178 -3.18 15.89 -5.77
N GLY A 179 -3.00 15.64 -4.49
CA GLY A 179 -2.09 16.44 -3.65
C GLY A 179 -0.69 15.88 -3.44
N GLU A 180 0.05 16.57 -2.59
CA GLU A 180 1.50 16.49 -2.36
C GLU A 180 2.04 15.10 -1.96
N CYS A 181 1.25 14.27 -1.29
CA CYS A 181 1.59 12.86 -1.01
C CYS A 181 1.23 11.93 -2.17
N ALA A 182 0.56 12.43 -3.17
CA ALA A 182 0.45 11.79 -4.45
C ALA A 182 1.81 11.98 -5.12
N GLY A 183 2.82 11.25 -4.69
CA GLY A 183 3.94 10.97 -5.54
C GLY A 183 3.41 10.70 -6.94
N GLN A 184 4.16 10.98 -7.97
CA GLN A 184 3.83 10.66 -9.35
C GLN A 184 2.95 9.41 -9.39
N VAL A 185 1.91 9.43 -10.19
CA VAL A 185 1.18 8.19 -10.49
C VAL A 185 2.26 7.20 -10.87
N VAL A 186 2.55 6.25 -9.99
CA VAL A 186 3.48 5.18 -10.35
C VAL A 186 2.79 4.50 -11.51
N SER A 187 3.25 4.79 -12.70
CA SER A 187 2.67 4.20 -13.90
C SER A 187 2.81 2.67 -13.78
N PRO A 188 1.94 1.88 -14.40
CA PRO A 188 2.15 0.43 -14.45
C PRO A 188 3.57 0.06 -14.89
N VAL A 189 4.19 0.91 -15.71
CA VAL A 189 5.58 0.77 -16.16
C VAL A 189 6.55 1.01 -15.01
N GLU A 190 6.44 2.11 -14.28
CA GLU A 190 7.30 2.37 -13.12
C GLU A 190 7.16 1.27 -12.05
N PHE A 191 5.93 0.81 -11.78
CA PHE A 191 5.70 -0.28 -10.85
C PHE A 191 6.39 -1.59 -11.30
N GLY A 192 6.31 -1.91 -12.60
CA GLY A 192 6.96 -3.07 -13.18
C GLY A 192 8.49 -2.96 -13.15
N LEU A 193 9.04 -1.78 -13.46
CA LEU A 193 10.49 -1.54 -13.40
C LEU A 193 11.01 -1.62 -11.97
N GLN A 194 10.31 -1.06 -10.99
CA GLN A 194 10.66 -1.23 -9.57
C GLN A 194 10.57 -2.70 -9.10
N ALA A 195 9.65 -3.49 -9.67
CA ALA A 195 9.60 -4.92 -9.40
C ALA A 195 10.85 -5.64 -9.93
N SER A 196 11.34 -5.24 -11.12
CA SER A 196 12.58 -5.79 -11.67
C SER A 196 13.83 -5.44 -10.85
N GLU A 197 13.90 -4.22 -10.30
CA GLU A 197 14.99 -3.82 -9.40
C GLU A 197 15.00 -4.65 -8.11
N ARG A 198 13.85 -4.95 -7.51
CA ARG A 198 13.77 -5.82 -6.33
C ARG A 198 14.29 -7.23 -6.60
N GLU A 199 14.08 -7.76 -7.79
CA GLU A 199 14.66 -9.05 -8.18
C GLU A 199 16.20 -8.99 -8.23
N ILE A 200 16.80 -7.86 -8.63
CA ILE A 200 18.26 -7.70 -8.62
C ILE A 200 18.82 -7.78 -7.20
N PHE A 201 18.17 -7.16 -6.21
CA PHE A 201 18.59 -7.31 -4.81
C PHE A 201 18.51 -8.77 -4.36
N SER A 202 17.44 -9.47 -4.75
CA SER A 202 17.29 -10.89 -4.45
C SER A 202 18.35 -11.75 -5.13
N ALA A 203 18.76 -11.40 -6.35
CA ALA A 203 19.85 -12.09 -7.06
C ALA A 203 21.18 -11.90 -6.37
N GLN A 204 21.48 -10.68 -5.89
CA GLN A 204 22.70 -10.40 -5.16
C GLN A 204 22.75 -11.17 -3.83
N ASP A 205 21.66 -11.20 -3.07
CA ASP A 205 21.56 -11.96 -1.82
C ASP A 205 21.82 -13.45 -2.04
N ARG A 206 21.27 -14.05 -3.11
CA ARG A 206 21.55 -15.43 -3.49
C ARG A 206 23.03 -15.68 -3.84
N LEU A 207 23.63 -14.75 -4.57
CA LEU A 207 25.06 -14.85 -4.91
C LEU A 207 25.92 -14.81 -3.67
N ASP A 208 25.62 -13.93 -2.71
CA ASP A 208 26.34 -13.79 -1.45
C ASP A 208 26.18 -15.03 -0.55
N GLN A 209 25.09 -15.76 -0.68
CA GLN A 209 24.86 -17.07 -0.05
C GLN A 209 25.55 -18.24 -0.78
N GLY A 210 26.24 -17.98 -1.90
CA GLY A 210 26.91 -18.98 -2.71
C GLY A 210 26.05 -19.72 -3.73
N ASP A 211 24.77 -19.33 -3.87
CA ASP A 211 23.85 -19.89 -4.86
C ASP A 211 23.96 -19.15 -6.19
N SER A 212 25.02 -19.45 -6.95
CA SER A 212 25.30 -18.82 -8.25
C SER A 212 24.25 -19.15 -9.31
N ALA A 213 23.65 -20.35 -9.27
CA ALA A 213 22.62 -20.74 -10.22
C ALA A 213 21.32 -19.98 -9.98
N GLY A 214 20.84 -19.96 -8.72
CA GLY A 214 19.65 -19.18 -8.33
C GLY A 214 19.83 -17.68 -8.57
N ALA A 215 21.02 -17.13 -8.30
CA ALA A 215 21.34 -15.73 -8.58
C ALA A 215 21.23 -15.40 -10.07
N ALA A 216 21.79 -16.24 -10.94
CA ALA A 216 21.74 -16.06 -12.38
C ALA A 216 20.28 -16.16 -12.93
N ASP A 217 19.49 -17.08 -12.43
CA ASP A 217 18.08 -17.24 -12.83
C ASP A 217 17.22 -16.05 -12.40
N ILE A 218 17.44 -15.54 -11.19
CA ILE A 218 16.73 -14.34 -10.70
C ILE A 218 17.12 -13.11 -11.52
N ALA A 219 18.42 -12.93 -11.84
CA ALA A 219 18.86 -11.82 -12.68
C ALA A 219 18.23 -11.86 -14.09
N TYR A 220 18.11 -13.04 -14.70
CA TYR A 220 17.40 -13.20 -15.97
C TYR A 220 15.90 -12.88 -15.83
N ARG A 221 15.25 -13.35 -14.77
CA ARG A 221 13.84 -13.03 -14.50
C ARG A 221 13.63 -11.53 -14.34
N ALA A 222 14.55 -10.81 -13.69
CA ALA A 222 14.52 -9.35 -13.59
C ALA A 222 14.52 -8.67 -14.96
N MET A 223 15.37 -9.12 -15.89
CA MET A 223 15.37 -8.62 -17.27
C MET A 223 14.01 -8.87 -17.97
N LEU A 224 13.44 -10.07 -17.79
CA LEU A 224 12.15 -10.40 -18.39
C LEU A 224 11.01 -9.55 -17.85
N ILE A 225 10.99 -9.26 -16.56
CA ILE A 225 10.01 -8.36 -15.94
C ILE A 225 10.11 -6.96 -16.55
N ALA A 226 11.31 -6.40 -16.67
CA ALA A 226 11.53 -5.09 -17.27
C ALA A 226 11.13 -5.06 -18.75
N ALA A 227 11.55 -6.05 -19.53
CA ALA A 227 11.22 -6.18 -20.95
C ALA A 227 9.71 -6.30 -21.19
N ARG A 228 9.03 -7.17 -20.42
CA ARG A 228 7.58 -7.34 -20.45
C ARG A 228 6.84 -6.06 -20.10
N THR A 229 7.33 -5.39 -19.07
CA THR A 229 6.73 -4.13 -18.60
C THR A 229 6.67 -3.09 -19.72
N LEU A 230 7.76 -2.90 -20.44
CA LEU A 230 7.82 -1.96 -21.55
C LEU A 230 7.02 -2.46 -22.79
N ALA A 231 7.12 -3.75 -23.11
CA ALA A 231 6.43 -4.33 -24.27
C ALA A 231 4.90 -4.29 -24.10
N ARG A 232 4.37 -4.40 -22.89
CA ARG A 232 2.93 -4.34 -22.60
C ARG A 232 2.28 -3.00 -22.92
N GLU A 233 3.02 -1.93 -23.02
CA GLU A 233 2.49 -0.66 -23.53
C GLU A 233 2.09 -0.74 -25.00
N LYS A 234 2.68 -1.65 -25.75
CA LYS A 234 2.43 -1.85 -27.20
C LYS A 234 1.58 -3.09 -27.48
N GLU A 235 1.66 -4.11 -26.60
CA GLU A 235 0.96 -5.38 -26.76
C GLU A 235 0.16 -5.73 -25.50
N VAL A 236 -1.12 -5.31 -25.51
CA VAL A 236 -2.05 -5.57 -24.39
C VAL A 236 -2.34 -7.07 -24.31
N GLY A 237 -2.06 -7.67 -23.13
CA GLY A 237 -2.30 -9.10 -22.91
C GLY A 237 -1.06 -9.98 -23.00
N LEU A 238 0.12 -9.42 -23.27
CA LEU A 238 1.40 -10.16 -23.26
C LEU A 238 1.56 -10.94 -21.95
N GLY A 239 1.69 -12.28 -22.06
CA GLY A 239 1.85 -13.22 -20.96
C GLY A 239 3.22 -13.14 -20.27
N GLU A 240 3.58 -14.22 -19.57
CA GLU A 240 4.86 -14.32 -18.84
C GLU A 240 5.84 -15.30 -19.51
N ASN A 241 5.46 -15.90 -20.63
CA ASN A 241 6.33 -16.82 -21.36
C ASN A 241 7.58 -16.04 -21.83
N PRO A 242 8.80 -16.50 -21.48
CA PRO A 242 10.04 -15.80 -21.82
C PRO A 242 10.24 -15.56 -23.33
N GLU A 243 9.90 -16.55 -24.17
CA GLU A 243 10.03 -16.44 -25.62
C GLU A 243 9.12 -15.34 -26.19
N ASP A 244 7.85 -15.31 -25.74
CA ASP A 244 6.88 -14.31 -26.16
C ASP A 244 7.31 -12.91 -25.72
N VAL A 245 7.80 -12.78 -24.48
CA VAL A 245 8.28 -11.51 -23.93
C VAL A 245 9.48 -10.96 -24.72
N VAL A 246 10.48 -11.81 -24.99
CA VAL A 246 11.68 -11.41 -25.73
C VAL A 246 11.33 -11.08 -27.18
N THR A 247 10.44 -11.83 -27.80
CA THR A 247 9.95 -11.56 -29.16
C THR A 247 9.18 -10.25 -29.24
N ALA A 248 8.26 -10.00 -28.31
CA ALA A 248 7.50 -8.74 -28.24
C ALA A 248 8.44 -7.54 -28.01
N PHE A 249 9.37 -7.66 -27.05
CA PHE A 249 10.36 -6.61 -26.78
C PHE A 249 11.22 -6.30 -28.02
N LYS A 250 11.69 -7.34 -28.72
CA LYS A 250 12.46 -7.18 -29.95
C LYS A 250 11.64 -6.47 -31.03
N THR A 251 10.44 -6.94 -31.30
CA THR A 251 9.58 -6.45 -32.38
C THR A 251 9.12 -5.00 -32.15
N HIS A 252 8.73 -4.67 -30.90
CA HIS A 252 8.09 -3.40 -30.63
C HIS A 252 9.06 -2.31 -30.15
N LEU A 253 10.22 -2.67 -29.63
CA LEU A 253 11.14 -1.72 -29.00
C LEU A 253 12.54 -1.70 -29.60
N TYR A 254 13.10 -2.88 -29.90
CA TYR A 254 14.48 -2.97 -30.40
C TYR A 254 14.55 -2.74 -31.93
N ASP A 255 13.82 -3.50 -32.73
CA ASP A 255 13.86 -3.42 -34.19
C ASP A 255 13.44 -2.03 -34.73
N PRO A 256 12.43 -1.33 -34.14
CA PRO A 256 12.12 0.05 -34.51
C PRO A 256 13.14 1.09 -34.02
N GLY A 257 14.16 0.70 -33.27
CA GLY A 257 15.19 1.60 -32.73
C GLY A 257 14.73 2.43 -31.53
N LEU A 258 13.60 2.11 -30.90
CA LEU A 258 13.07 2.87 -29.76
C LEU A 258 13.88 2.64 -28.48
N PHE A 259 14.34 1.42 -28.25
CA PHE A 259 15.17 1.03 -27.11
C PHE A 259 16.66 1.13 -27.46
N HIS A 260 17.08 2.23 -28.06
CA HIS A 260 18.49 2.51 -28.34
C HIS A 260 19.02 3.58 -27.38
N ASP A 261 20.16 3.29 -26.77
CA ASP A 261 20.88 4.27 -25.97
C ASP A 261 21.63 5.25 -26.87
N PRO A 262 21.64 6.57 -26.60
CA PRO A 262 22.31 7.56 -27.43
C PRO A 262 23.83 7.31 -27.60
N TYR A 263 24.47 6.67 -26.64
CA TYR A 263 25.91 6.43 -26.61
C TYR A 263 26.30 4.96 -26.86
N ALA A 264 25.46 4.03 -26.41
CA ALA A 264 25.73 2.58 -26.46
C ALA A 264 24.92 1.84 -27.53
N GLY A 265 24.02 2.54 -28.25
CA GLY A 265 23.16 1.93 -29.26
C GLY A 265 22.29 0.81 -28.71
N GLY A 266 22.27 -0.34 -29.38
CA GLY A 266 21.50 -1.51 -28.96
C GLY A 266 22.16 -2.41 -27.92
N LYS A 267 23.29 -1.99 -27.33
CA LYS A 267 24.11 -2.84 -26.43
C LYS A 267 23.30 -3.43 -25.28
N PHE A 268 22.49 -2.64 -24.61
CA PHE A 268 21.74 -3.08 -23.42
C PHE A 268 20.65 -4.10 -23.79
N ALA A 269 19.97 -3.96 -24.92
CA ALA A 269 19.03 -4.95 -25.41
C ALA A 269 19.72 -6.30 -25.73
N ASN A 270 20.95 -6.23 -26.26
CA ASN A 270 21.72 -7.43 -26.57
C ASN A 270 22.07 -8.27 -25.32
N TYR A 271 22.14 -7.67 -24.14
CA TYR A 271 22.27 -8.44 -22.89
C TYR A 271 21.07 -9.36 -22.69
N LEU A 272 19.84 -8.85 -22.82
CA LEU A 272 18.63 -9.67 -22.72
C LEU A 272 18.63 -10.82 -23.74
N PHE A 273 18.92 -10.52 -25.01
CA PHE A 273 18.90 -11.53 -26.08
C PHE A 273 19.96 -12.63 -25.85
N ARG A 274 21.16 -12.25 -25.44
CA ARG A 274 22.22 -13.20 -25.12
C ARG A 274 21.88 -14.08 -23.92
N VAL A 275 21.42 -13.45 -22.82
CA VAL A 275 21.05 -14.17 -21.59
C VAL A 275 19.88 -15.13 -21.85
N HIS A 276 18.91 -14.73 -22.66
CA HIS A 276 17.79 -15.58 -23.09
C HIS A 276 18.31 -16.83 -23.87
N GLY A 277 19.18 -16.62 -24.86
CA GLY A 277 19.77 -17.68 -25.61
C GLY A 277 20.62 -18.65 -24.77
N GLU A 278 21.39 -18.14 -23.81
CA GLU A 278 22.17 -18.96 -22.87
C GLU A 278 21.28 -19.79 -21.94
N SER A 279 20.17 -19.23 -21.46
CA SER A 279 19.22 -19.93 -20.58
C SER A 279 18.52 -21.11 -21.28
N SER A 280 18.34 -21.02 -22.60
CA SER A 280 17.79 -22.10 -23.40
C SER A 280 18.81 -23.20 -23.74
N ASN A 281 20.12 -22.90 -23.77
CA ASN A 281 21.18 -23.79 -24.24
C ASN A 281 22.06 -24.39 -23.13
N GLY A 282 21.69 -24.22 -21.87
CA GLY A 282 22.45 -24.69 -20.71
C GLY A 282 23.53 -23.69 -20.28
N PHE A 283 23.24 -22.96 -19.21
CA PHE A 283 24.13 -21.97 -18.60
C PHE A 283 24.92 -22.61 -17.44
N GLU A 284 26.25 -22.58 -17.52
CA GLU A 284 27.11 -22.98 -16.42
C GLU A 284 27.26 -21.81 -15.43
N ALA A 285 26.66 -21.91 -14.27
CA ALA A 285 26.61 -20.85 -13.26
C ALA A 285 27.85 -20.88 -12.36
N THR A 286 28.94 -20.24 -12.78
CA THR A 286 30.03 -19.92 -11.86
C THR A 286 29.73 -18.60 -11.12
N PRO A 287 30.36 -18.33 -9.95
CA PRO A 287 30.18 -17.06 -9.23
C PRO A 287 30.46 -15.82 -10.10
N GLU A 288 31.48 -15.87 -10.93
CA GLU A 288 31.87 -14.79 -11.83
C GLU A 288 30.82 -14.56 -12.91
N ARG A 289 30.30 -15.63 -13.52
CA ARG A 289 29.26 -15.55 -14.56
C ARG A 289 27.93 -15.09 -13.98
N ALA A 290 27.59 -15.49 -12.76
CA ALA A 290 26.39 -15.02 -12.07
C ALA A 290 26.49 -13.52 -11.75
N ARG A 291 27.66 -13.07 -11.26
CA ARG A 291 27.90 -11.64 -11.01
C ARG A 291 27.78 -10.82 -12.29
N GLN A 292 28.43 -11.28 -13.38
CA GLN A 292 28.32 -10.63 -14.68
C GLN A 292 26.86 -10.53 -15.15
N ARG A 293 26.05 -11.59 -14.97
CA ARG A 293 24.62 -11.58 -15.35
C ARG A 293 23.80 -10.59 -14.53
N ILE A 294 24.10 -10.44 -13.23
CA ILE A 294 23.49 -9.43 -12.36
C ILE A 294 23.84 -8.02 -12.86
N GLU A 295 25.12 -7.74 -13.14
CA GLU A 295 25.55 -6.43 -13.67
C GLU A 295 24.90 -6.08 -15.00
N GLU A 296 24.80 -7.03 -15.91
CA GLU A 296 24.13 -6.85 -17.20
C GLU A 296 22.62 -6.63 -17.05
N ALA A 297 21.99 -7.31 -16.08
CA ALA A 297 20.58 -7.11 -15.77
C ALA A 297 20.34 -5.71 -15.19
N GLN A 298 21.20 -5.23 -14.31
CA GLN A 298 21.15 -3.86 -13.79
C GLN A 298 21.23 -2.83 -14.92
N LEU A 299 22.21 -2.96 -15.82
CA LEU A 299 22.39 -2.05 -16.95
C LEU A 299 21.19 -2.08 -17.91
N PHE A 300 20.57 -3.25 -18.12
CA PHE A 300 19.37 -3.38 -18.93
C PHE A 300 18.18 -2.65 -18.26
N ILE A 301 18.01 -2.80 -16.95
CA ILE A 301 16.91 -2.15 -16.20
C ILE A 301 17.11 -0.63 -16.15
N GLU A 302 18.35 -0.15 -15.96
CA GLU A 302 18.67 1.28 -16.05
C GLU A 302 18.34 1.87 -17.43
N ALA A 303 18.65 1.13 -18.49
CA ALA A 303 18.29 1.52 -19.85
C ALA A 303 16.76 1.54 -20.05
N ALA A 304 16.03 0.60 -19.40
CA ALA A 304 14.57 0.56 -19.42
C ALA A 304 13.95 1.79 -18.72
N HIS A 305 14.46 2.18 -17.58
CA HIS A 305 14.07 3.43 -16.91
C HIS A 305 14.34 4.66 -17.78
N SER A 306 15.55 4.75 -18.37
CA SER A 306 15.93 5.85 -19.24
C SER A 306 15.02 5.95 -20.49
N TYR A 307 14.64 4.81 -21.06
CA TYR A 307 13.67 4.76 -22.15
C TYR A 307 12.30 5.30 -21.70
N HIS A 308 11.79 4.83 -20.57
CA HIS A 308 10.49 5.25 -20.04
C HIS A 308 10.43 6.76 -19.78
N VAL A 309 11.45 7.34 -19.14
CA VAL A 309 11.52 8.79 -18.88
C VAL A 309 11.50 9.59 -20.18
N ARG A 310 12.33 9.23 -21.16
CA ARG A 310 12.37 9.92 -22.47
C ARG A 310 11.04 9.87 -23.22
N THR A 311 10.31 8.73 -23.12
CA THR A 311 9.01 8.60 -23.80
C THR A 311 7.91 9.35 -23.07
N ALA A 312 7.94 9.41 -21.75
CA ALA A 312 6.99 10.19 -20.94
C ALA A 312 7.15 11.71 -21.18
N GLU A 313 8.37 12.22 -21.28
CA GLU A 313 8.66 13.62 -21.60
C GLU A 313 8.17 13.98 -23.01
N ALA A 314 8.36 13.10 -24.00
CA ALA A 314 7.91 13.32 -25.38
C ALA A 314 6.38 13.37 -25.52
N LEU A 315 5.63 12.79 -24.62
CA LEU A 315 4.16 12.82 -24.58
C LEU A 315 3.59 14.03 -23.83
N SER A 316 4.44 14.78 -23.14
CA SER A 316 4.06 15.94 -22.31
C SER A 316 4.20 17.29 -23.07
N VAL A 317 4.70 17.28 -24.31
CA VAL A 317 4.84 18.40 -25.22
C VAL A 317 3.80 18.33 -26.32
#